data_529b2123112e1e37880b907da00fd06d
#
_entry.id   529b2123112e1e37880b907da00fd06d
#
_cell.length_a   1.000
_cell.length_b   1.000
_cell.length_c   1.000
_cell.angle_alpha   90.00
_cell.angle_beta   90.00
_cell.angle_gamma   90.00
#
_symmetry.space_group_name_H-M   'P 1'
#
loop_
_entity.id
_entity.type
_entity.pdbx_description
1 polymer ?
#
loop_
_entity_poly.entity_id
_entity_poly.type
_entity_poly.pdbx_seq_one_letter_code
_entity_poly.pdbx_strand_id
1 'polypeptide(L)'
;MLTELQKKAAQAIINIFETGSVLGKYDSVVSVAGDPGGLTYGAKQTTINSGNLYLLIKAYTEAEGALFAEELRPYLSRLKNKDQSLNRNATLHSILRQAGQEPVMIQEQDAFFDRVYWTPALNSATAINIQTVLGIAVVFDSITHGSWRLIRDRTTNKFGNISSIGEKNWIKNYVNVRRNWLANHTIQILHLTVYRMDAFKKVIQADNWELTLPFTVRGLVIDEDTMTPTISSPGIPASRLLSLTSPPMTGADVREVQQALIAKGFNLGESGADGIFGPATDAAVRVFQERQNLRVDGIVGRSTRSALGLDID
;
A
#
# COMPACT_ATOMS: atom_id res chain seq x y z
N MET A 1 21.53 14.20 -3.94
CA MET A 1 20.27 14.10 -3.19
C MET A 1 19.49 12.93 -3.82
N LEU A 2 18.92 12.04 -3.01
CA LEU A 2 18.14 10.88 -3.50
C LEU A 2 16.89 11.37 -4.24
N THR A 3 16.61 10.84 -5.44
CA THR A 3 15.39 11.16 -6.18
C THR A 3 14.21 10.31 -5.68
N GLU A 4 12.97 10.75 -5.92
CA GLU A 4 11.78 9.95 -5.60
C GLU A 4 11.76 8.60 -6.36
N LEU A 5 12.24 8.58 -7.60
CA LEU A 5 12.36 7.35 -8.39
C LEU A 5 13.33 6.34 -7.74
N GLN A 6 14.50 6.82 -7.30
CA GLN A 6 15.47 5.99 -6.59
C GLN A 6 14.93 5.47 -5.25
N LYS A 7 14.19 6.30 -4.52
CA LYS A 7 13.50 5.89 -3.29
C LYS A 7 12.49 4.77 -3.57
N LYS A 8 11.63 4.96 -4.59
CA LYS A 8 10.67 3.93 -5.00
C LYS A 8 11.36 2.63 -5.41
N ALA A 9 12.48 2.71 -6.14
CA ALA A 9 13.26 1.53 -6.52
C ALA A 9 13.82 0.77 -5.30
N ALA A 10 14.33 1.48 -4.30
CA ALA A 10 14.76 0.88 -3.04
C ALA A 10 13.60 0.24 -2.27
N GLN A 11 12.44 0.91 -2.22
CA GLN A 11 11.23 0.38 -1.57
C GLN A 11 10.69 -0.86 -2.30
N ALA A 12 10.75 -0.88 -3.64
CA ALA A 12 10.33 -2.01 -4.46
C ALA A 12 11.13 -3.30 -4.13
N ILE A 13 12.43 -3.20 -3.88
CA ILE A 13 13.24 -4.34 -3.42
C ILE A 13 12.67 -4.95 -2.14
N ILE A 14 12.34 -4.12 -1.16
CA ILE A 14 11.81 -4.58 0.13
C ILE A 14 10.38 -5.13 -0.03
N ASN A 15 9.55 -4.50 -0.87
CA ASN A 15 8.23 -5.03 -1.20
C ASN A 15 8.32 -6.46 -1.79
N ILE A 16 9.26 -6.68 -2.74
CA ILE A 16 9.51 -8.01 -3.30
C ILE A 16 9.92 -9.02 -2.22
N PHE A 17 10.69 -8.59 -1.23
CA PHE A 17 11.09 -9.47 -0.13
C PHE A 17 9.95 -9.82 0.82
N GLU A 18 9.06 -8.87 1.09
CA GLU A 18 7.96 -9.05 2.05
C GLU A 18 6.72 -9.68 1.41
N THR A 19 6.41 -9.32 0.16
CA THR A 19 5.12 -9.65 -0.48
C THR A 19 5.25 -10.46 -1.76
N GLY A 20 6.45 -10.57 -2.34
CA GLY A 20 6.67 -11.19 -3.64
C GLY A 20 6.21 -10.33 -4.83
N SER A 21 5.96 -9.04 -4.64
CA SER A 21 5.56 -8.10 -5.69
C SER A 21 6.32 -6.78 -5.61
N VAL A 22 6.46 -6.08 -6.74
CA VAL A 22 7.13 -4.77 -6.82
C VAL A 22 6.37 -3.71 -6.03
N LEU A 23 5.05 -3.70 -6.18
CA LEU A 23 4.13 -2.87 -5.40
C LEU A 23 3.50 -3.70 -4.29
N GLY A 24 3.29 -3.06 -3.14
CA GLY A 24 2.47 -3.63 -2.09
C GLY A 24 0.98 -3.63 -2.47
N LYS A 25 0.19 -4.49 -1.82
CA LYS A 25 -1.26 -4.51 -1.98
C LYS A 25 -1.89 -3.55 -0.99
N TYR A 26 -2.24 -2.35 -1.44
CA TYR A 26 -2.81 -1.28 -0.60
C TYR A 26 -4.19 -1.63 -0.02
N ASP A 27 -4.94 -2.48 -0.70
CA ASP A 27 -6.28 -2.96 -0.30
C ASP A 27 -6.25 -4.29 0.48
N SER A 28 -5.06 -4.80 0.79
CA SER A 28 -4.91 -6.07 1.52
C SER A 28 -5.46 -5.95 2.94
N VAL A 29 -6.42 -6.79 3.28
CA VAL A 29 -6.97 -6.93 4.64
C VAL A 29 -6.88 -8.38 5.04
N VAL A 30 -6.04 -8.65 6.04
CA VAL A 30 -5.74 -10.01 6.51
C VAL A 30 -6.00 -10.09 8.02
N SER A 31 -6.65 -11.16 8.42
CA SER A 31 -6.81 -11.51 9.85
C SER A 31 -6.73 -13.02 9.98
N VAL A 32 -5.68 -13.49 10.63
CA VAL A 32 -5.45 -14.91 10.88
C VAL A 32 -5.66 -15.20 12.36
N ALA A 33 -6.41 -16.25 12.66
CA ALA A 33 -6.63 -16.66 14.04
C ALA A 33 -5.31 -17.06 14.70
N GLY A 34 -5.01 -16.48 15.86
CA GLY A 34 -3.75 -16.70 16.57
C GLY A 34 -2.57 -15.84 16.13
N ASP A 35 -2.75 -14.97 15.11
CA ASP A 35 -1.73 -14.00 14.74
C ASP A 35 -1.57 -12.93 15.84
N PRO A 36 -0.36 -12.76 16.41
CA PRO A 36 -0.09 -11.72 17.42
C PRO A 36 -0.37 -10.29 16.93
N GLY A 37 -0.29 -10.05 15.63
CA GLY A 37 -0.56 -8.74 15.02
C GLY A 37 -2.05 -8.40 14.98
N GLY A 38 -2.92 -9.41 14.92
CA GLY A 38 -4.36 -9.26 14.71
C GLY A 38 -4.68 -8.77 13.29
N LEU A 39 -5.71 -7.93 13.17
CA LEU A 39 -6.08 -7.33 11.87
C LEU A 39 -4.91 -6.58 11.27
N THR A 40 -4.54 -6.97 10.06
CA THR A 40 -3.44 -6.42 9.26
C THR A 40 -4.00 -5.77 8.00
N TYR A 41 -3.51 -4.57 7.67
CA TYR A 41 -4.01 -3.79 6.54
C TYR A 41 -2.90 -3.17 5.71
N GLY A 42 -3.14 -3.16 4.40
CA GLY A 42 -2.43 -2.38 3.41
C GLY A 42 -1.09 -2.94 2.96
N ALA A 43 -0.45 -2.21 2.07
CA ALA A 43 0.79 -2.57 1.40
C ALA A 43 1.96 -2.83 2.37
N LYS A 44 1.93 -2.22 3.53
CA LYS A 44 3.00 -2.29 4.55
C LYS A 44 2.58 -3.03 5.82
N GLN A 45 1.46 -3.74 5.75
CA GLN A 45 0.98 -4.64 6.79
C GLN A 45 0.88 -3.97 8.18
N THR A 46 0.25 -2.80 8.24
CA THR A 46 -0.04 -2.14 9.52
C THR A 46 -1.02 -3.00 10.32
N THR A 47 -0.71 -3.24 11.61
CA THR A 47 -1.49 -4.14 12.44
C THR A 47 -2.24 -3.40 13.55
N ILE A 48 -3.34 -3.99 14.03
CA ILE A 48 -4.10 -3.44 15.14
C ILE A 48 -3.26 -3.46 16.44
N ASN A 49 -2.54 -4.54 16.71
CA ASN A 49 -1.81 -4.72 17.97
C ASN A 49 -0.54 -3.87 18.06
N SER A 50 0.08 -3.50 16.93
CA SER A 50 1.16 -2.49 16.93
C SER A 50 0.66 -1.09 17.22
N GLY A 51 -0.63 -0.81 17.00
CA GLY A 51 -1.21 0.53 17.02
C GLY A 51 -1.01 1.31 15.71
N ASN A 52 -0.24 0.79 14.78
CA ASN A 52 0.06 1.45 13.50
C ASN A 52 -1.19 1.56 12.62
N LEU A 53 -2.09 0.56 12.69
CA LEU A 53 -3.37 0.62 11.95
C LEU A 53 -4.23 1.80 12.44
N TYR A 54 -4.31 2.05 13.76
CA TYR A 54 -4.99 3.23 14.28
C TYR A 54 -4.39 4.53 13.76
N LEU A 55 -3.06 4.64 13.77
CA LEU A 55 -2.37 5.86 13.33
C LEU A 55 -2.58 6.13 11.84
N LEU A 56 -2.55 5.09 11.01
CA LEU A 56 -2.82 5.19 9.57
C LEU A 56 -4.27 5.63 9.32
N ILE A 57 -5.24 4.96 9.92
CA ILE A 57 -6.67 5.28 9.70
C ILE A 57 -7.01 6.68 10.24
N LYS A 58 -6.38 7.08 11.36
CA LYS A 58 -6.53 8.45 11.87
C LYS A 58 -6.03 9.48 10.85
N ALA A 59 -4.82 9.30 10.32
CA ALA A 59 -4.27 10.20 9.32
C ALA A 59 -5.16 10.28 8.08
N TYR A 60 -5.60 9.14 7.57
CA TYR A 60 -6.51 9.08 6.44
C TYR A 60 -7.84 9.81 6.69
N THR A 61 -8.46 9.62 7.87
CA THR A 61 -9.75 10.29 8.18
C THR A 61 -9.63 11.81 8.39
N GLU A 62 -8.40 12.32 8.52
CA GLU A 62 -8.08 13.76 8.62
C GLU A 62 -7.58 14.32 7.27
N ALA A 63 -7.32 13.48 6.27
CA ALA A 63 -6.84 13.89 4.96
C ALA A 63 -7.98 14.47 4.09
N GLU A 64 -7.65 15.55 3.35
CA GLU A 64 -8.57 16.16 2.40
C GLU A 64 -8.87 15.20 1.23
N GLY A 65 -10.13 15.05 0.89
CA GLY A 65 -10.58 14.19 -0.20
C GLY A 65 -10.72 12.70 0.13
N ALA A 66 -10.52 12.30 1.40
CA ALA A 66 -10.67 10.91 1.84
C ALA A 66 -12.12 10.44 1.76
N LEU A 67 -12.44 9.62 0.75
CA LEU A 67 -13.82 9.21 0.42
C LEU A 67 -14.50 8.37 1.51
N PHE A 68 -13.73 7.58 2.26
CA PHE A 68 -14.25 6.68 3.31
C PHE A 68 -13.97 7.20 4.72
N ALA A 69 -13.66 8.51 4.87
CA ALA A 69 -13.34 9.10 6.17
C ALA A 69 -14.49 8.95 7.17
N GLU A 70 -15.71 9.25 6.75
CA GLU A 70 -16.89 9.22 7.63
C GLU A 70 -17.24 7.78 8.04
N GLU A 71 -17.08 6.80 7.16
CA GLU A 71 -17.33 5.39 7.44
C GLU A 71 -16.27 4.79 8.37
N LEU A 72 -15.02 5.28 8.32
CA LEU A 72 -13.91 4.79 9.15
C LEU A 72 -13.81 5.49 10.51
N ARG A 73 -14.30 6.73 10.63
CA ARG A 73 -14.26 7.54 11.85
C ARG A 73 -14.84 6.83 13.08
N PRO A 74 -15.99 6.11 13.00
CA PRO A 74 -16.55 5.37 14.14
C PRO A 74 -15.64 4.27 14.70
N TYR A 75 -14.69 3.77 13.89
CA TYR A 75 -13.77 2.70 14.31
C TYR A 75 -12.53 3.21 15.02
N LEU A 76 -12.22 4.51 14.99
CA LEU A 76 -10.97 5.07 15.54
C LEU A 76 -10.77 4.76 17.02
N SER A 77 -11.80 4.93 17.85
CA SER A 77 -11.71 4.62 19.29
C SER A 77 -11.43 3.14 19.52
N ARG A 78 -12.08 2.25 18.77
CA ARG A 78 -11.89 0.80 18.87
C ARG A 78 -10.51 0.37 18.38
N LEU A 79 -10.01 0.95 17.29
CA LEU A 79 -8.64 0.72 16.77
C LEU A 79 -7.58 1.20 17.78
N LYS A 80 -7.79 2.40 18.39
CA LYS A 80 -6.90 2.93 19.43
C LYS A 80 -6.80 2.00 20.63
N ASN A 81 -7.93 1.43 21.05
CA ASN A 81 -8.02 0.49 22.16
C ASN A 81 -7.65 -0.96 21.78
N LYS A 82 -7.22 -1.20 20.54
CA LYS A 82 -6.82 -2.52 20.02
C LYS A 82 -7.91 -3.59 20.18
N ASP A 83 -9.17 -3.21 19.92
CA ASP A 83 -10.34 -4.07 20.08
C ASP A 83 -10.26 -5.29 19.13
N GLN A 84 -10.02 -6.48 19.71
CA GLN A 84 -9.83 -7.70 18.96
C GLN A 84 -11.09 -8.19 18.20
N SER A 85 -12.26 -7.68 18.55
CA SER A 85 -13.49 -8.00 17.80
C SER A 85 -13.45 -7.45 16.37
N LEU A 86 -12.61 -6.43 16.11
CA LEU A 86 -12.37 -5.89 14.77
C LEU A 86 -11.69 -6.90 13.82
N ASN A 87 -10.99 -7.90 14.36
CA ASN A 87 -10.39 -8.98 13.57
C ASN A 87 -11.40 -9.78 12.73
N ARG A 88 -12.69 -9.73 13.10
CA ARG A 88 -13.79 -10.43 12.43
C ARG A 88 -14.89 -9.47 11.94
N ASN A 89 -14.64 -8.17 11.96
CA ASN A 89 -15.64 -7.19 11.54
C ASN A 89 -15.69 -7.07 10.02
N ALA A 90 -16.62 -7.78 9.39
CA ALA A 90 -16.75 -7.82 7.93
C ALA A 90 -16.98 -6.43 7.32
N THR A 91 -17.75 -5.55 7.98
CA THR A 91 -18.01 -4.19 7.52
C THR A 91 -16.72 -3.37 7.47
N LEU A 92 -15.94 -3.35 8.56
CA LEU A 92 -14.65 -2.67 8.58
C LEU A 92 -13.72 -3.22 7.50
N HIS A 93 -13.64 -4.53 7.35
CA HIS A 93 -12.79 -5.17 6.32
C HIS A 93 -13.20 -4.76 4.89
N SER A 94 -14.49 -4.63 4.63
CA SER A 94 -15.00 -4.15 3.34
C SER A 94 -14.61 -2.69 3.08
N ILE A 95 -14.82 -1.81 4.06
CA ILE A 95 -14.45 -0.39 3.95
C ILE A 95 -12.94 -0.24 3.72
N LEU A 96 -12.11 -0.96 4.48
CA LEU A 96 -10.66 -0.91 4.32
C LEU A 96 -10.20 -1.36 2.92
N ARG A 97 -10.81 -2.42 2.34
CA ARG A 97 -10.48 -2.85 0.98
C ARG A 97 -10.83 -1.80 -0.06
N GLN A 98 -11.99 -1.17 0.07
CA GLN A 98 -12.41 -0.11 -0.84
C GLN A 98 -11.52 1.13 -0.69
N ALA A 99 -11.26 1.56 0.54
CA ALA A 99 -10.35 2.66 0.81
C ALA A 99 -8.94 2.41 0.24
N GLY A 100 -8.43 1.17 0.32
CA GLY A 100 -7.11 0.80 -0.20
C GLY A 100 -6.95 0.94 -1.72
N GLN A 101 -8.04 1.11 -2.46
CA GLN A 101 -8.03 1.39 -3.90
C GLN A 101 -8.09 2.90 -4.22
N GLU A 102 -8.25 3.73 -3.19
CA GLU A 102 -8.38 5.17 -3.32
C GLU A 102 -7.02 5.88 -3.28
N PRO A 103 -6.80 6.91 -4.13
CA PRO A 103 -5.53 7.64 -4.18
C PRO A 103 -5.09 8.22 -2.83
N VAL A 104 -6.02 8.80 -2.05
CA VAL A 104 -5.71 9.41 -0.75
C VAL A 104 -5.24 8.35 0.25
N MET A 105 -5.89 7.18 0.31
CA MET A 105 -5.45 6.09 1.18
C MET A 105 -4.08 5.53 0.75
N ILE A 106 -3.81 5.42 -0.55
CA ILE A 106 -2.51 5.02 -1.08
C ILE A 106 -1.43 6.01 -0.62
N GLN A 107 -1.68 7.31 -0.77
CA GLN A 107 -0.78 8.36 -0.33
C GLN A 107 -0.53 8.31 1.18
N GLU A 108 -1.58 8.12 1.98
CA GLU A 108 -1.44 8.03 3.43
C GLU A 108 -0.67 6.77 3.87
N GLN A 109 -0.86 5.65 3.20
CA GLN A 109 -0.06 4.44 3.45
C GLN A 109 1.42 4.68 3.13
N ASP A 110 1.73 5.33 2.02
CA ASP A 110 3.11 5.64 1.61
C ASP A 110 3.74 6.67 2.57
N ALA A 111 3.03 7.74 2.92
CA ALA A 111 3.49 8.75 3.87
C ALA A 111 3.72 8.15 5.29
N PHE A 112 2.84 7.27 5.71
CA PHE A 112 2.99 6.55 6.98
C PHE A 112 4.24 5.68 6.98
N PHE A 113 4.44 4.94 5.90
CA PHE A 113 5.61 4.07 5.74
C PHE A 113 6.92 4.85 5.71
N ASP A 114 6.94 5.96 5.01
CA ASP A 114 8.09 6.86 4.96
C ASP A 114 8.47 7.35 6.35
N ARG A 115 7.50 7.78 7.12
CA ARG A 115 7.71 8.31 8.48
C ARG A 115 8.20 7.23 9.45
N VAL A 116 7.67 6.03 9.36
CA VAL A 116 7.92 4.97 10.34
C VAL A 116 9.15 4.13 10.00
N TYR A 117 9.43 3.90 8.71
CA TYR A 117 10.48 2.97 8.30
C TYR A 117 11.57 3.61 7.44
N TRP A 118 11.19 4.37 6.40
CA TRP A 118 12.17 4.91 5.45
C TRP A 118 13.04 6.00 6.07
N THR A 119 12.45 7.00 6.71
CA THR A 119 13.19 8.10 7.32
C THR A 119 14.18 7.63 8.40
N PRO A 120 13.82 6.73 9.32
CA PRO A 120 14.79 6.13 10.25
C PRO A 120 15.91 5.36 9.55
N ALA A 121 15.63 4.67 8.44
CA ALA A 121 16.63 3.95 7.67
C ALA A 121 17.60 4.91 6.98
N LEU A 122 17.08 5.95 6.32
CA LEU A 122 17.90 7.00 5.69
C LEU A 122 18.80 7.71 6.71
N ASN A 123 18.26 8.09 7.88
CA ASN A 123 19.02 8.69 8.95
C ASN A 123 20.15 7.76 9.45
N SER A 124 19.85 6.46 9.57
CA SER A 124 20.85 5.47 10.01
C SER A 124 21.95 5.24 8.97
N ALA A 125 21.62 5.30 7.68
CA ALA A 125 22.58 5.22 6.58
C ALA A 125 23.48 6.46 6.54
N THR A 126 22.89 7.65 6.59
CA THR A 126 23.58 8.94 6.57
C THR A 126 24.53 9.09 7.77
N ALA A 127 24.13 8.63 8.95
CA ALA A 127 24.95 8.70 10.17
C ALA A 127 26.31 7.99 10.07
N ILE A 128 26.46 7.07 9.11
CA ILE A 128 27.74 6.38 8.86
C ILE A 128 28.27 6.63 7.44
N ASN A 129 27.78 7.69 6.76
CA ASN A 129 28.22 8.11 5.43
C ASN A 129 27.90 7.09 4.30
N ILE A 130 26.78 6.37 4.39
CA ILE A 130 26.23 5.61 3.25
C ILE A 130 25.44 6.60 2.38
N GLN A 131 25.80 6.69 1.09
CA GLN A 131 25.25 7.64 0.13
C GLN A 131 24.65 6.98 -1.10
N THR A 132 25.14 5.77 -1.49
CA THR A 132 24.60 5.05 -2.63
C THR A 132 23.18 4.57 -2.35
N VAL A 133 22.33 4.58 -3.38
CA VAL A 133 20.93 4.16 -3.25
C VAL A 133 20.81 2.69 -2.84
N LEU A 134 21.66 1.83 -3.40
CA LEU A 134 21.75 0.42 -3.01
C LEU A 134 22.18 0.25 -1.54
N GLY A 135 23.15 1.04 -1.07
CA GLY A 135 23.58 1.02 0.32
C GLY A 135 22.44 1.41 1.27
N ILE A 136 21.69 2.46 0.93
CA ILE A 136 20.49 2.87 1.67
C ILE A 136 19.44 1.75 1.67
N ALA A 137 19.21 1.08 0.52
CA ALA A 137 18.27 -0.05 0.43
C ALA A 137 18.67 -1.23 1.32
N VAL A 138 19.97 -1.53 1.43
CA VAL A 138 20.51 -2.58 2.33
C VAL A 138 20.28 -2.21 3.80
N VAL A 139 20.47 -0.95 4.18
CA VAL A 139 20.19 -0.46 5.54
C VAL A 139 18.68 -0.54 5.83
N PHE A 140 17.86 -0.11 4.88
CA PHE A 140 16.41 -0.14 4.97
C PHE A 140 15.87 -1.55 5.18
N ASP A 141 16.33 -2.53 4.39
CA ASP A 141 16.01 -3.95 4.59
C ASP A 141 16.41 -4.43 5.98
N SER A 142 17.59 -4.02 6.42
CA SER A 142 18.15 -4.47 7.69
C SER A 142 17.45 -3.87 8.91
N ILE A 143 16.84 -2.70 8.79
CA ILE A 143 16.02 -2.08 9.83
C ILE A 143 14.63 -2.73 9.85
N THR A 144 14.02 -2.91 8.67
CA THR A 144 12.69 -3.51 8.53
C THR A 144 12.68 -4.97 9.01
N HIS A 145 13.65 -5.77 8.58
CA HIS A 145 13.75 -7.18 8.93
C HIS A 145 14.47 -7.43 10.27
N GLY A 146 15.09 -6.39 10.86
CA GLY A 146 15.88 -6.46 12.08
C GLY A 146 17.38 -6.70 11.84
N SER A 147 18.15 -6.64 12.93
CA SER A 147 19.60 -6.88 12.99
C SER A 147 20.53 -5.76 12.51
N TRP A 148 20.05 -4.60 12.07
CA TRP A 148 20.91 -3.52 11.54
C TRP A 148 22.10 -3.21 12.45
N ARG A 149 21.86 -2.83 13.70
CA ARG A 149 22.93 -2.40 14.63
C ARG A 149 23.94 -3.53 14.87
N LEU A 150 23.45 -4.73 15.13
CA LEU A 150 24.31 -5.89 15.38
C LEU A 150 25.26 -6.17 14.22
N ILE A 151 24.73 -6.21 13.00
CA ILE A 151 25.52 -6.57 11.80
C ILE A 151 26.43 -5.41 11.38
N ARG A 152 25.97 -4.16 11.51
CA ARG A 152 26.80 -2.95 11.32
C ARG A 152 28.06 -3.03 12.18
N ASP A 153 27.89 -3.26 13.48
CA ASP A 153 29.01 -3.28 14.43
C ASP A 153 29.95 -4.46 14.17
N ARG A 154 29.41 -5.64 13.88
CA ARG A 154 30.22 -6.81 13.47
C ARG A 154 31.03 -6.55 12.19
N THR A 155 30.42 -5.88 11.20
CA THR A 155 31.10 -5.55 9.95
C THR A 155 32.23 -4.56 10.18
N THR A 156 31.96 -3.49 10.91
CA THR A 156 32.95 -2.45 11.22
C THR A 156 34.11 -3.01 12.07
N ASN A 157 33.82 -3.82 13.08
CA ASN A 157 34.86 -4.44 13.92
C ASN A 157 35.74 -5.41 13.14
N LYS A 158 35.18 -6.11 12.13
CA LYS A 158 35.95 -7.10 11.37
C LYS A 158 36.74 -6.51 10.21
N PHE A 159 36.21 -5.48 9.52
CA PHE A 159 36.75 -5.01 8.26
C PHE A 159 37.18 -3.53 8.26
N GLY A 160 36.87 -2.80 9.31
CA GLY A 160 37.05 -1.37 9.39
C GLY A 160 35.76 -0.58 9.07
N ASN A 161 35.83 0.74 9.33
CA ASN A 161 34.72 1.65 9.06
C ASN A 161 34.68 2.09 7.60
N ILE A 162 33.58 2.73 7.17
CA ILE A 162 33.37 3.20 5.79
C ILE A 162 34.47 4.15 5.34
N SER A 163 34.95 5.03 6.24
CA SER A 163 36.03 6.00 5.91
C SER A 163 37.34 5.31 5.60
N SER A 164 37.59 4.11 6.16
CA SER A 164 38.85 3.37 5.94
C SER A 164 38.86 2.47 4.75
N ILE A 165 37.71 1.84 4.41
CA ILE A 165 37.63 0.84 3.32
C ILE A 165 36.71 1.26 2.15
N GLY A 166 36.07 2.39 2.26
CA GLY A 166 35.09 2.89 1.29
C GLY A 166 33.71 2.24 1.39
N GLU A 167 32.68 2.99 1.03
CA GLU A 167 31.27 2.56 1.15
C GLU A 167 30.97 1.24 0.42
N LYS A 168 31.34 1.15 -0.86
CA LYS A 168 31.04 -0.03 -1.68
C LYS A 168 31.65 -1.31 -1.09
N ASN A 169 32.88 -1.25 -0.58
CA ASN A 169 33.52 -2.40 0.08
C ASN A 169 32.84 -2.72 1.42
N TRP A 170 32.48 -1.70 2.18
CA TRP A 170 31.81 -1.88 3.46
C TRP A 170 30.44 -2.56 3.27
N ILE A 171 29.63 -2.10 2.29
CA ILE A 171 28.31 -2.70 1.96
C ILE A 171 28.48 -4.15 1.47
N LYS A 172 29.46 -4.45 0.61
CA LYS A 172 29.76 -5.83 0.20
C LYS A 172 30.05 -6.73 1.41
N ASN A 173 30.86 -6.24 2.33
CA ASN A 173 31.19 -6.96 3.57
C ASN A 173 29.95 -7.11 4.47
N TYR A 174 29.16 -6.04 4.63
CA TYR A 174 27.93 -6.07 5.43
C TYR A 174 26.95 -7.13 4.92
N VAL A 175 26.67 -7.17 3.62
CA VAL A 175 25.78 -8.15 2.98
C VAL A 175 26.30 -9.59 3.22
N ASN A 176 27.63 -9.81 3.15
CA ASN A 176 28.22 -11.12 3.44
C ASN A 176 28.11 -11.51 4.92
N VAL A 177 28.38 -10.58 5.84
CA VAL A 177 28.26 -10.81 7.29
C VAL A 177 26.82 -11.13 7.66
N ARG A 178 25.87 -10.35 7.15
CA ARG A 178 24.45 -10.58 7.43
C ARG A 178 23.95 -11.89 6.83
N ARG A 179 24.36 -12.22 5.59
CA ARG A 179 24.05 -13.50 4.97
C ARG A 179 24.49 -14.68 5.84
N ASN A 180 25.75 -14.64 6.29
CA ASN A 180 26.28 -15.71 7.15
C ASN A 180 25.57 -15.77 8.49
N TRP A 181 25.24 -14.63 9.08
CA TRP A 181 24.47 -14.58 10.33
C TRP A 181 23.06 -15.18 10.17
N LEU A 182 22.34 -14.84 9.10
CA LEU A 182 21.04 -15.43 8.79
C LEU A 182 21.13 -16.94 8.57
N ALA A 183 22.12 -17.39 7.79
CA ALA A 183 22.30 -18.81 7.45
C ALA A 183 22.67 -19.68 8.67
N ASN A 184 23.27 -19.10 9.71
CA ASN A 184 23.72 -19.85 10.90
C ASN A 184 23.00 -19.39 12.18
N HIS A 185 21.83 -18.75 12.05
CA HIS A 185 21.08 -18.28 13.21
C HIS A 185 20.43 -19.44 13.96
N THR A 186 20.30 -19.35 15.27
CA THR A 186 19.63 -20.38 16.09
C THR A 186 18.14 -20.53 15.78
N ILE A 187 17.50 -19.46 15.33
CA ILE A 187 16.10 -19.46 14.90
C ILE A 187 16.04 -19.89 13.43
N GLN A 188 15.60 -21.11 13.17
CA GLN A 188 15.62 -21.73 11.83
C GLN A 188 14.86 -20.96 10.75
N ILE A 189 13.75 -20.29 11.10
CA ILE A 189 12.98 -19.52 10.11
C ILE A 189 13.79 -18.39 9.47
N LEU A 190 14.83 -17.88 10.14
CA LEU A 190 15.72 -16.86 9.57
C LEU A 190 16.61 -17.41 8.46
N HIS A 191 16.88 -18.72 8.44
CA HIS A 191 17.61 -19.37 7.33
C HIS A 191 16.87 -19.19 6.00
N LEU A 192 15.54 -19.18 6.03
CA LEU A 192 14.70 -19.00 4.84
C LEU A 192 14.81 -17.57 4.26
N THR A 193 15.39 -16.62 5.01
CA THR A 193 15.50 -15.21 4.61
C THR A 193 16.86 -14.85 4.00
N VAL A 194 17.77 -15.81 3.88
CA VAL A 194 19.10 -15.64 3.25
C VAL A 194 19.01 -15.10 1.84
N TYR A 195 17.94 -15.42 1.11
CA TYR A 195 17.69 -14.95 -0.26
C TYR A 195 17.72 -13.42 -0.39
N ARG A 196 17.41 -12.67 0.67
CA ARG A 196 17.43 -11.21 0.68
C ARG A 196 18.86 -10.71 0.39
N MET A 197 19.83 -11.29 1.07
CA MET A 197 21.24 -10.94 0.88
C MET A 197 21.78 -11.45 -0.45
N ASP A 198 21.32 -12.62 -0.93
CA ASP A 198 21.69 -13.13 -2.24
C ASP A 198 21.14 -12.25 -3.37
N ALA A 199 19.96 -11.68 -3.21
CA ALA A 199 19.41 -10.70 -4.14
C ALA A 199 20.24 -9.41 -4.17
N PHE A 200 20.59 -8.84 -3.01
CA PHE A 200 21.49 -7.68 -2.95
C PHE A 200 22.87 -7.96 -3.58
N LYS A 201 23.43 -9.16 -3.38
CA LYS A 201 24.68 -9.56 -4.04
C LYS A 201 24.58 -9.48 -5.57
N LYS A 202 23.46 -9.90 -6.17
CA LYS A 202 23.28 -9.82 -7.62
C LYS A 202 23.25 -8.37 -8.12
N VAL A 203 22.60 -7.47 -7.39
CA VAL A 203 22.57 -6.04 -7.74
C VAL A 203 23.96 -5.41 -7.58
N ILE A 204 24.72 -5.80 -6.52
CA ILE A 204 26.13 -5.40 -6.34
C ILE A 204 27.01 -5.91 -7.47
N GLN A 205 26.86 -7.17 -7.91
CA GLN A 205 27.60 -7.77 -9.00
C GLN A 205 27.34 -7.08 -10.35
N ALA A 206 26.13 -6.58 -10.55
CA ALA A 206 25.75 -5.76 -11.69
C ALA A 206 26.26 -4.32 -11.61
N ASP A 207 27.00 -3.96 -10.56
CA ASP A 207 27.49 -2.60 -10.23
C ASP A 207 26.41 -1.51 -10.23
N ASN A 208 25.13 -1.90 -10.00
CA ASN A 208 23.99 -0.97 -10.01
C ASN A 208 23.79 -0.32 -8.62
N TRP A 209 24.73 0.56 -8.25
CA TRP A 209 24.74 1.23 -6.95
C TRP A 209 23.67 2.31 -6.81
N GLU A 210 23.25 2.87 -7.94
CA GLU A 210 22.22 3.93 -7.98
C GLU A 210 20.83 3.40 -8.25
N LEU A 211 20.66 2.07 -8.32
CA LEU A 211 19.40 1.41 -8.68
C LEU A 211 18.79 1.95 -9.98
N THR A 212 19.68 2.18 -10.98
CA THR A 212 19.27 2.61 -12.33
C THR A 212 18.34 1.58 -12.94
N LEU A 213 17.20 2.04 -13.43
CA LEU A 213 16.15 1.24 -14.04
C LEU A 213 16.43 0.92 -15.52
N PRO A 214 15.95 -0.19 -16.07
CA PRO A 214 15.33 -1.31 -15.35
C PRO A 214 16.37 -2.24 -14.71
N PHE A 215 16.00 -2.92 -13.63
CA PHE A 215 16.81 -4.02 -13.07
C PHE A 215 15.91 -5.12 -12.49
N THR A 216 16.49 -6.27 -12.16
CA THR A 216 15.73 -7.44 -11.74
C THR A 216 16.08 -7.87 -10.33
N VAL A 217 15.06 -8.13 -9.52
CA VAL A 217 15.18 -8.70 -8.17
C VAL A 217 14.29 -9.94 -8.05
N ARG A 218 14.87 -11.09 -7.74
CA ARG A 218 14.15 -12.37 -7.61
C ARG A 218 13.27 -12.73 -8.83
N GLY A 219 13.71 -12.36 -10.02
CA GLY A 219 12.98 -12.63 -11.28
C GLY A 219 11.91 -11.60 -11.63
N LEU A 220 11.69 -10.61 -10.76
CA LEU A 220 10.76 -9.50 -11.03
C LEU A 220 11.53 -8.29 -11.54
N VAL A 221 11.06 -7.71 -12.64
CA VAL A 221 11.59 -6.47 -13.19
C VAL A 221 11.10 -5.29 -12.36
N ILE A 222 12.04 -4.42 -12.00
CA ILE A 222 11.75 -3.12 -11.38
C ILE A 222 12.02 -2.07 -12.45
N ASP A 223 10.99 -1.38 -12.89
CA ASP A 223 10.99 -0.27 -13.83
C ASP A 223 9.92 0.77 -13.42
N GLU A 224 9.78 1.85 -14.17
CA GLU A 224 8.82 2.90 -13.85
C GLU A 224 7.36 2.39 -13.88
N ASP A 225 7.03 1.53 -14.84
CA ASP A 225 5.69 0.99 -15.01
C ASP A 225 5.31 0.07 -13.84
N THR A 226 6.21 -0.85 -13.47
CA THR A 226 5.98 -1.79 -12.37
C THR A 226 5.97 -1.12 -10.99
N MET A 227 6.58 0.07 -10.84
CA MET A 227 6.59 0.86 -9.59
C MET A 227 5.47 1.92 -9.54
N THR A 228 4.74 2.11 -10.63
CA THR A 228 3.57 2.98 -10.64
C THR A 228 2.37 2.14 -10.22
N PRO A 229 1.69 2.50 -9.11
CA PRO A 229 0.41 1.88 -8.83
C PRO A 229 -0.44 2.07 -10.08
N THR A 230 -0.94 1.01 -10.67
CA THR A 230 -2.13 1.12 -11.49
C THR A 230 -3.19 1.65 -10.52
N ILE A 231 -3.27 2.97 -10.42
CA ILE A 231 -4.46 3.60 -9.93
C ILE A 231 -5.46 3.25 -11.02
N SER A 232 -6.10 2.13 -10.88
CA SER A 232 -7.49 2.07 -11.26
C SER A 232 -8.04 3.30 -10.55
N SER A 233 -8.41 4.34 -11.27
CA SER A 233 -9.29 5.42 -10.78
C SER A 233 -10.30 4.72 -9.93
N PRO A 234 -10.61 5.09 -8.62
CA PRO A 234 -11.28 4.24 -7.68
C PRO A 234 -12.31 3.49 -8.44
N GLY A 235 -11.75 2.46 -9.03
CA GLY A 235 -12.36 1.75 -10.16
C GLY A 235 -13.46 1.02 -9.50
N ILE A 236 -14.56 1.48 -9.72
CA ILE A 236 -15.66 0.62 -9.99
C ILE A 236 -15.05 -0.74 -10.29
N PRO A 237 -15.22 -1.75 -9.39
CA PRO A 237 -14.85 -3.13 -9.72
C PRO A 237 -15.48 -3.36 -11.08
N ALA A 238 -14.68 -3.75 -12.08
CA ALA A 238 -15.08 -3.80 -13.46
C ALA A 238 -16.54 -4.28 -13.52
N SER A 239 -17.46 -3.33 -13.67
CA SER A 239 -18.88 -3.54 -13.87
C SER A 239 -19.68 -4.37 -12.86
N ARG A 240 -19.58 -4.09 -11.53
CA ARG A 240 -20.74 -4.56 -10.76
C ARG A 240 -21.98 -3.75 -11.21
N LEU A 241 -23.04 -4.45 -11.52
CA LEU A 241 -24.31 -3.81 -11.80
C LEU A 241 -24.82 -3.13 -10.53
N LEU A 242 -25.12 -1.83 -10.60
CA LEU A 242 -25.73 -1.12 -9.47
C LEU A 242 -27.24 -1.04 -9.68
N SER A 243 -27.99 -1.35 -8.66
CA SER A 243 -29.46 -1.31 -8.69
C SER A 243 -30.01 -1.18 -7.28
N LEU A 244 -31.28 -0.86 -7.18
CA LEU A 244 -31.99 -0.88 -5.91
C LEU A 244 -32.12 -2.32 -5.39
N THR A 245 -31.54 -2.57 -4.20
CA THR A 245 -31.55 -3.87 -3.52
C THR A 245 -31.97 -3.72 -2.06
N SER A 246 -32.22 -4.83 -1.38
CA SER A 246 -32.42 -4.85 0.07
C SER A 246 -31.47 -5.88 0.70
N PRO A 247 -30.51 -5.46 1.54
CA PRO A 247 -30.19 -4.07 1.89
C PRO A 247 -29.66 -3.28 0.67
N PRO A 248 -29.74 -1.92 0.71
CA PRO A 248 -29.28 -1.08 -0.40
C PRO A 248 -27.80 -1.29 -0.72
N MET A 249 -27.46 -1.24 -2.01
CA MET A 249 -26.06 -1.24 -2.43
C MET A 249 -25.38 0.06 -1.99
N THR A 250 -24.18 -0.04 -1.47
CA THR A 250 -23.38 1.10 -1.00
C THR A 250 -21.98 1.06 -1.58
N GLY A 251 -21.35 2.23 -1.72
CA GLY A 251 -19.96 2.32 -2.13
C GLY A 251 -19.63 3.59 -2.91
N ALA A 252 -18.33 3.74 -3.19
CA ALA A 252 -17.80 4.85 -3.99
C ALA A 252 -18.36 4.85 -5.42
N ASP A 253 -18.56 3.68 -5.99
CA ASP A 253 -19.16 3.47 -7.30
C ASP A 253 -20.63 3.93 -7.37
N VAL A 254 -21.37 3.82 -6.27
CA VAL A 254 -22.72 4.40 -6.15
C VAL A 254 -22.63 5.92 -6.09
N ARG A 255 -21.73 6.45 -5.25
CA ARG A 255 -21.51 7.89 -5.10
C ARG A 255 -21.08 8.55 -6.41
N GLU A 256 -20.21 7.90 -7.18
CA GLU A 256 -19.76 8.39 -8.48
C GLU A 256 -20.92 8.49 -9.48
N VAL A 257 -21.77 7.47 -9.55
CA VAL A 257 -22.99 7.51 -10.37
C VAL A 257 -23.93 8.64 -9.91
N GLN A 258 -24.11 8.81 -8.60
CA GLN A 258 -24.90 9.90 -8.04
C GLN A 258 -24.35 11.27 -8.43
N GLN A 259 -23.03 11.48 -8.31
CA GLN A 259 -22.35 12.73 -8.71
C GLN A 259 -22.54 12.99 -10.20
N ALA A 260 -22.37 11.97 -11.06
CA ALA A 260 -22.57 12.11 -12.50
C ALA A 260 -24.02 12.47 -12.85
N LEU A 261 -24.98 11.88 -12.16
CA LEU A 261 -26.40 12.22 -12.30
C LEU A 261 -26.68 13.68 -11.90
N ILE A 262 -26.15 14.11 -10.75
CA ILE A 262 -26.28 15.50 -10.26
C ILE A 262 -25.64 16.48 -11.27
N ALA A 263 -24.45 16.18 -11.75
CA ALA A 263 -23.74 17.00 -12.76
C ALA A 263 -24.56 17.14 -14.08
N LYS A 264 -25.39 16.15 -14.39
CA LYS A 264 -26.32 16.17 -15.54
C LYS A 264 -27.71 16.75 -15.19
N GLY A 265 -27.85 17.32 -13.97
CA GLY A 265 -29.06 18.05 -13.56
C GLY A 265 -30.17 17.18 -12.97
N PHE A 266 -29.86 15.94 -12.56
CA PHE A 266 -30.83 15.08 -11.86
C PHE A 266 -30.85 15.38 -10.36
N ASN A 267 -32.03 15.41 -9.78
CA ASN A 267 -32.21 15.62 -8.35
C ASN A 267 -32.27 14.29 -7.62
N LEU A 268 -31.40 14.07 -6.65
CA LEU A 268 -31.33 12.87 -5.78
C LEU A 268 -31.92 13.10 -4.39
N GLY A 269 -32.65 14.21 -4.19
CA GLY A 269 -33.20 14.57 -2.89
C GLY A 269 -32.16 15.18 -1.94
N GLU A 270 -32.51 15.26 -0.65
CA GLU A 270 -31.67 15.90 0.38
C GLU A 270 -30.35 15.13 0.64
N SER A 271 -30.35 13.81 0.42
CA SER A 271 -29.18 12.96 0.64
C SER A 271 -28.08 13.18 -0.42
N GLY A 272 -28.44 13.69 -1.60
CA GLY A 272 -27.49 13.94 -2.69
C GLY A 272 -26.68 12.71 -3.08
N ALA A 273 -25.35 12.86 -3.17
CA ALA A 273 -24.41 11.78 -3.47
C ALA A 273 -23.89 11.13 -2.17
N ASP A 274 -24.74 10.42 -1.47
CA ASP A 274 -24.45 9.77 -0.18
C ASP A 274 -23.71 8.42 -0.31
N GLY A 275 -23.64 7.88 -1.54
CA GLY A 275 -23.06 6.56 -1.79
C GLY A 275 -23.98 5.39 -1.45
N ILE A 276 -25.28 5.62 -1.25
CA ILE A 276 -26.30 4.60 -0.98
C ILE A 276 -27.26 4.54 -2.18
N PHE A 277 -27.37 3.39 -2.84
CA PHE A 277 -28.29 3.23 -3.97
C PHE A 277 -29.72 3.07 -3.45
N GLY A 278 -30.32 4.19 -3.07
CA GLY A 278 -31.69 4.25 -2.58
C GLY A 278 -32.72 4.49 -3.68
N PRO A 279 -34.04 4.61 -3.30
CA PRO A 279 -35.13 4.84 -4.25
C PRO A 279 -34.96 6.12 -5.09
N ALA A 280 -34.40 7.18 -4.51
CA ALA A 280 -34.14 8.43 -5.24
C ALA A 280 -33.09 8.24 -6.34
N THR A 281 -32.04 7.46 -6.06
CA THR A 281 -31.01 7.11 -7.05
C THR A 281 -31.60 6.23 -8.16
N ASP A 282 -32.38 5.21 -7.84
CA ASP A 282 -33.06 4.35 -8.83
C ASP A 282 -33.98 5.18 -9.75
N ALA A 283 -34.78 6.07 -9.17
CA ALA A 283 -35.66 6.95 -9.94
C ALA A 283 -34.89 7.84 -10.91
N ALA A 284 -33.80 8.46 -10.44
CA ALA A 284 -32.94 9.31 -11.27
C ALA A 284 -32.27 8.51 -12.40
N VAL A 285 -31.79 7.29 -12.11
CA VAL A 285 -31.20 6.38 -13.11
C VAL A 285 -32.23 6.06 -14.21
N ARG A 286 -33.46 5.71 -13.85
CA ARG A 286 -34.52 5.40 -14.82
C ARG A 286 -34.84 6.59 -15.73
N VAL A 287 -35.00 7.78 -15.16
CA VAL A 287 -35.25 8.98 -15.95
C VAL A 287 -34.01 9.32 -16.84
N PHE A 288 -32.78 9.12 -16.35
CA PHE A 288 -31.60 9.26 -17.17
C PHE A 288 -31.55 8.27 -18.32
N GLN A 289 -31.82 6.99 -18.07
CA GLN A 289 -31.89 5.93 -19.09
C GLN A 289 -32.88 6.27 -20.17
N GLU A 290 -34.08 6.74 -19.81
CA GLU A 290 -35.12 7.16 -20.75
C GLU A 290 -34.63 8.32 -21.64
N ARG A 291 -34.02 9.37 -21.05
CA ARG A 291 -33.49 10.50 -21.79
C ARG A 291 -32.34 10.15 -22.73
N GLN A 292 -31.60 9.09 -22.43
CA GLN A 292 -30.50 8.59 -23.25
C GLN A 292 -30.89 7.48 -24.24
N ASN A 293 -32.19 7.18 -24.36
CA ASN A 293 -32.72 6.06 -25.16
C ASN A 293 -32.05 4.73 -24.79
N LEU A 294 -31.74 4.52 -23.52
CA LEU A 294 -31.27 3.24 -22.98
C LEU A 294 -32.44 2.40 -22.49
N ARG A 295 -32.17 1.12 -22.20
CA ARG A 295 -33.17 0.27 -21.53
C ARG A 295 -33.45 0.85 -20.14
N VAL A 296 -34.72 1.12 -19.84
CA VAL A 296 -35.17 1.72 -18.57
C VAL A 296 -35.40 0.61 -17.55
N ASP A 297 -34.34 0.09 -16.95
CA ASP A 297 -34.38 -1.01 -15.97
C ASP A 297 -33.91 -0.60 -14.56
N GLY A 298 -33.42 0.64 -14.39
CA GLY A 298 -32.86 1.12 -13.13
C GLY A 298 -31.53 0.49 -12.78
N ILE A 299 -30.90 -0.25 -13.72
CA ILE A 299 -29.63 -0.91 -13.50
C ILE A 299 -28.52 -0.07 -14.14
N VAL A 300 -27.54 0.34 -13.34
CA VAL A 300 -26.34 1.01 -13.83
C VAL A 300 -25.33 -0.07 -14.25
N GLY A 301 -25.44 -0.50 -15.49
CA GLY A 301 -24.48 -1.36 -16.17
C GLY A 301 -23.58 -0.56 -17.11
N ARG A 302 -22.82 -1.26 -17.96
CA ARG A 302 -21.85 -0.67 -18.90
C ARG A 302 -22.45 0.46 -19.75
N SER A 303 -23.60 0.23 -20.37
CA SER A 303 -24.24 1.23 -21.26
C SER A 303 -24.65 2.49 -20.50
N THR A 304 -25.18 2.34 -19.26
CA THR A 304 -25.58 3.47 -18.42
C THR A 304 -24.38 4.26 -17.94
N ARG A 305 -23.27 3.58 -17.56
CA ARG A 305 -22.02 4.24 -17.16
C ARG A 305 -21.40 5.03 -18.30
N SER A 306 -21.27 4.41 -19.48
CA SER A 306 -20.75 5.07 -20.67
C SER A 306 -21.54 6.34 -21.01
N ALA A 307 -22.88 6.29 -20.95
CA ALA A 307 -23.74 7.45 -21.19
C ALA A 307 -23.61 8.52 -20.08
N LEU A 308 -23.30 8.13 -18.86
CA LEU A 308 -22.97 9.07 -17.77
C LEU A 308 -21.64 9.75 -17.96
N GLY A 309 -20.76 9.25 -18.84
CA GLY A 309 -19.37 9.69 -19.00
C GLY A 309 -18.43 9.09 -17.93
N LEU A 310 -18.84 7.97 -17.36
CA LEU A 310 -18.05 7.18 -16.42
C LEU A 310 -17.35 6.10 -17.25
N ASP A 311 -16.13 6.40 -17.71
CA ASP A 311 -15.39 5.52 -18.59
C ASP A 311 -15.09 4.17 -17.94
N ILE A 312 -15.22 3.13 -18.79
CA ILE A 312 -14.89 1.75 -18.47
C ILE A 312 -13.74 1.40 -19.41
N ASP A 313 -12.53 1.67 -18.97
CA ASP A 313 -11.36 1.02 -19.59
C ASP A 313 -11.15 -0.35 -18.98
#